data_a766e761623ba492514c99bca1e51e76
#
_entry.id   a766e761623ba492514c99bca1e51e76
#
_cell.length_a   1.000
_cell.length_b   1.000
_cell.length_c   1.000
_cell.angle_alpha   90.00
_cell.angle_beta   90.00
_cell.angle_gamma   90.00
#
_symmetry.space_group_name_H-M   'P 1'
#
loop_
_entity.id
_entity.type
_entity.pdbx_description
1 polymer ?
#
loop_
_entity_poly.entity_id
_entity_poly.type
_entity_poly.pdbx_seq_one_letter_code
_entity_poly.pdbx_strand_id
1 'polypeptide(L)'
;MKYGVYSIIDRAAEEFGPIYQSSNDAVARRRFDMLLSDLNVAFPDDFKLFKLGEFDNSTGILTGFDKPEEVYFPKDDEIQNLRIREVK
;
A
#
# COMPACT_ATOMS: atom_id res chain seq x y z
N MET A 1 -13.59 -15.38 -0.84
CA MET A 1 -12.55 -14.62 -1.55
C MET A 1 -11.66 -13.93 -0.53
N LYS A 2 -10.36 -13.97 -0.72
CA LYS A 2 -9.41 -13.35 0.22
C LYS A 2 -9.02 -11.97 -0.23
N TYR A 3 -9.02 -11.04 0.71
CA TYR A 3 -8.60 -9.66 0.51
C TYR A 3 -7.35 -9.39 1.33
N GLY A 4 -6.46 -8.54 0.83
CA GLY A 4 -5.35 -8.05 1.64
C GLY A 4 -5.85 -7.03 2.66
N VAL A 5 -5.22 -6.99 3.81
CA VAL A 5 -5.48 -6.00 4.86
C VAL A 5 -4.24 -5.12 4.96
N TYR A 6 -4.44 -3.82 4.85
CA TYR A 6 -3.37 -2.84 4.69
C TYR A 6 -3.46 -1.72 5.69
N SER A 7 -2.35 -1.06 5.93
CA SER A 7 -2.30 0.19 6.68
C SER A 7 -1.13 1.04 6.19
N ILE A 8 -1.21 2.32 6.45
CA ILE A 8 -0.19 3.29 6.08
C ILE A 8 0.54 3.69 7.36
N ILE A 9 1.87 3.55 7.37
CA ILE A 9 2.66 4.05 8.49
C ILE A 9 3.07 5.49 8.22
N ASP A 10 2.97 6.32 9.25
CA ASP A 10 3.58 7.64 9.28
C ASP A 10 4.91 7.48 10.01
N ARG A 11 6.01 7.54 9.28
CA ARG A 11 7.33 7.29 9.85
C ARG A 11 7.79 8.37 10.80
N ALA A 12 7.33 9.60 10.62
CA ALA A 12 7.64 10.69 11.52
C ALA A 12 6.95 10.52 12.87
N ALA A 13 5.69 10.07 12.85
CA ALA A 13 4.93 9.80 14.07
C ALA A 13 5.23 8.41 14.65
N GLU A 14 5.85 7.54 13.87
CA GLU A 14 6.17 6.16 14.23
C GLU A 14 4.92 5.33 14.58
N GLU A 15 3.84 5.53 13.81
CA GLU A 15 2.61 4.77 14.04
C GLU A 15 1.86 4.49 12.74
N PHE A 16 1.09 3.39 12.78
CA PHE A 16 0.22 3.02 11.68
C PHE A 16 -1.14 3.70 11.82
N GLY A 17 -1.74 4.06 10.69
CA GLY A 17 -3.07 4.60 10.64
C GLY A 17 -4.15 3.52 10.59
N PRO A 18 -5.38 3.90 10.23
CA PRO A 18 -6.48 2.95 10.12
C PRO A 18 -6.17 1.83 9.11
N ILE A 19 -6.67 0.64 9.38
CA ILE A 19 -6.53 -0.48 8.46
C ILE A 19 -7.66 -0.46 7.43
N TYR A 20 -7.36 -0.99 6.23
CA TYR A 20 -8.37 -1.14 5.18
C TYR A 20 -8.06 -2.39 4.37
N GLN A 21 -9.09 -2.88 3.67
CA GLN A 21 -8.92 -4.06 2.82
C GLN A 21 -8.93 -3.66 1.35
N SER A 22 -8.23 -4.44 0.54
CA SER A 22 -8.21 -4.29 -0.92
C SER A 22 -8.06 -5.64 -1.58
N SER A 23 -8.50 -5.73 -2.82
CA SER A 23 -8.47 -6.99 -3.57
C SER A 23 -7.05 -7.42 -3.92
N ASN A 24 -6.12 -6.47 -4.08
CA ASN A 24 -4.71 -6.76 -4.35
C ASN A 24 -3.85 -5.54 -4.01
N ASP A 25 -2.54 -5.71 -4.12
CA ASP A 25 -1.58 -4.66 -3.77
C ASP A 25 -1.70 -3.43 -4.66
N ALA A 26 -2.00 -3.63 -5.95
CA ALA A 26 -2.12 -2.51 -6.89
C ALA A 26 -3.31 -1.61 -6.53
N VAL A 27 -4.44 -2.20 -6.16
CA VAL A 27 -5.62 -1.45 -5.74
C VAL A 27 -5.34 -0.75 -4.41
N ALA A 28 -4.67 -1.43 -3.48
CA ALA A 28 -4.27 -0.84 -2.20
C ALA A 28 -3.35 0.36 -2.42
N ARG A 29 -2.40 0.27 -3.34
CA ARG A 29 -1.48 1.35 -3.69
C ARG A 29 -2.22 2.55 -4.28
N ARG A 30 -3.19 2.29 -5.16
CA ARG A 30 -3.98 3.36 -5.75
C ARG A 30 -4.71 4.16 -4.67
N ARG A 31 -5.28 3.46 -3.69
CA ARG A 31 -5.95 4.12 -2.57
C ARG A 31 -4.96 4.90 -1.71
N PHE A 32 -3.78 4.34 -1.47
CA PHE A 32 -2.70 5.01 -0.77
C PHE A 32 -2.34 6.33 -1.44
N ASP A 33 -2.13 6.31 -2.76
CA ASP A 33 -1.78 7.51 -3.52
C ASP A 33 -2.89 8.56 -3.45
N MET A 34 -4.14 8.13 -3.54
CA MET A 34 -5.28 9.03 -3.45
C MET A 34 -5.38 9.69 -2.07
N LEU A 35 -5.16 8.91 -1.02
CA LEU A 35 -5.22 9.45 0.34
C LEU A 35 -4.15 10.49 0.58
N LEU A 36 -2.92 10.25 0.14
CA LEU A 36 -1.83 11.21 0.30
C LEU A 36 -2.10 12.48 -0.51
N SER A 37 -2.68 12.34 -1.71
CA SER A 37 -3.04 13.47 -2.55
C SER A 37 -4.16 14.30 -1.92
N ASP A 38 -5.21 13.64 -1.44
CA ASP A 38 -6.36 14.31 -0.84
C ASP A 38 -6.00 15.06 0.44
N LEU A 39 -5.09 14.49 1.23
CA LEU A 39 -4.63 15.12 2.47
C LEU A 39 -3.58 16.20 2.21
N ASN A 40 -3.07 16.27 0.98
CA ASN A 40 -2.07 17.27 0.58
C ASN A 40 -0.88 17.29 1.55
N VAL A 41 -0.33 16.10 1.81
CA VAL A 41 0.76 15.95 2.79
C VAL A 41 2.04 16.65 2.30
N ALA A 42 2.74 17.30 3.23
CA ALA A 42 3.96 18.04 2.92
C ALA A 42 5.15 17.11 2.64
N PHE A 43 5.18 15.95 3.29
CA PHE A 43 6.30 15.02 3.18
C PHE A 43 5.80 13.63 2.84
N PRO A 44 5.43 13.38 1.55
CA PRO A 44 4.86 12.09 1.16
C PRO A 44 5.82 10.91 1.35
N ASP A 45 7.13 11.14 1.34
CA ASP A 45 8.11 10.07 1.54
C ASP A 45 8.13 9.54 2.98
N ASP A 46 7.52 10.26 3.93
CA ASP A 46 7.38 9.78 5.30
C ASP A 46 6.33 8.69 5.44
N PHE A 47 5.50 8.48 4.41
CA PHE A 47 4.41 7.52 4.44
C PHE A 47 4.75 6.30 3.61
N LYS A 48 4.46 5.13 4.16
CA LYS A 48 4.68 3.85 3.48
C LYS A 48 3.45 2.97 3.64
N LEU A 49 3.19 2.15 2.62
CA LEU A 49 2.07 1.22 2.62
C LEU A 49 2.56 -0.16 3.02
N PHE A 50 1.86 -0.78 3.97
CA PHE A 50 2.18 -2.13 4.44
C PHE A 50 0.96 -3.03 4.34
N LYS A 51 1.20 -4.30 4.03
CA LYS A 51 0.19 -5.35 4.11
C LYS A 51 0.36 -6.03 5.46
N LEU A 52 -0.73 -6.12 6.21
CA LEU A 52 -0.73 -6.63 7.59
C LEU A 52 -1.22 -8.06 7.68
N GLY A 53 -1.99 -8.52 6.69
CA GLY A 53 -2.58 -9.84 6.73
C GLY A 53 -3.58 -10.04 5.62
N GLU A 54 -4.47 -11.01 5.82
CA GLU A 54 -5.51 -11.36 4.85
C GLU A 54 -6.85 -11.56 5.55
N PHE A 55 -7.92 -11.18 4.86
CA PHE A 55 -9.28 -11.37 5.33
C PHE A 55 -10.06 -12.20 4.31
N ASP A 56 -10.67 -13.29 4.79
CA ASP A 56 -11.54 -14.12 3.95
C ASP A 56 -12.98 -13.69 4.19
N ASN A 57 -13.58 -13.03 3.19
CA ASN A 57 -14.93 -12.51 3.33
C ASN A 57 -16.00 -13.60 3.22
N SER A 58 -15.63 -14.84 2.87
CA SER A 58 -16.57 -15.96 2.86
C SER A 58 -16.72 -16.58 4.26
N THR A 59 -15.66 -16.51 5.07
CA THR A 59 -15.63 -17.12 6.40
C THR A 59 -15.57 -16.10 7.54
N GLY A 60 -15.17 -14.86 7.24
CA GLY A 60 -14.94 -13.84 8.25
C GLY A 60 -13.63 -14.01 9.01
N ILE A 61 -12.76 -14.88 8.52
CA ILE A 61 -11.47 -15.14 9.21
C ILE A 61 -10.45 -14.09 8.79
N LEU A 62 -9.88 -13.43 9.79
CA LEU A 62 -8.80 -12.47 9.63
C LEU A 62 -7.49 -13.11 10.11
N THR A 63 -6.52 -13.19 9.23
CA THR A 63 -5.21 -13.78 9.53
C THR A 63 -4.15 -12.71 9.44
N GLY A 64 -3.53 -12.37 10.57
CA GLY A 64 -2.43 -11.42 10.61
C GLY A 64 -1.11 -12.07 10.23
N PHE A 65 -0.23 -11.31 9.59
CA PHE A 65 1.15 -11.74 9.36
C PHE A 65 1.97 -11.56 10.63
N ASP A 66 3.04 -12.35 10.77
CA ASP A 66 3.97 -12.18 11.90
C ASP A 66 4.58 -10.79 11.92
N LYS A 67 4.83 -10.24 10.73
CA LYS A 67 5.35 -8.88 10.56
C LYS A 67 4.64 -8.21 9.40
N PRO A 68 4.39 -6.89 9.49
CA PRO A 68 3.91 -6.15 8.33
C PRO A 68 4.88 -6.27 7.16
N GLU A 69 4.33 -6.39 5.96
CA GLU A 69 5.12 -6.50 4.73
C GLU A 69 4.98 -5.23 3.92
N GLU A 70 6.08 -4.58 3.60
CA GLU A 70 6.03 -3.35 2.80
C GLU A 70 5.53 -3.66 1.39
N VAL A 71 4.56 -2.88 0.92
CA VAL A 71 4.07 -2.96 -0.45
C VAL A 71 4.93 -2.00 -1.27
N TYR A 72 5.85 -2.57 -2.04
CA TYR A 72 6.79 -1.79 -2.83
C TYR A 72 6.32 -1.61 -4.26
N PHE A 73 6.47 -0.38 -4.76
CA PHE A 73 6.20 -0.07 -6.17
C PHE A 73 7.34 0.81 -6.69
N PRO A 74 7.76 0.62 -7.94
CA PRO A 74 8.77 1.48 -8.55
C PRO A 74 8.29 2.93 -8.58
N LYS A 75 9.22 3.87 -8.48
CA LYS A 75 8.91 5.28 -8.66
C LYS A 75 8.56 5.56 -10.11
N ASP A 76 7.82 6.66 -10.35
CA ASP A 76 7.36 7.00 -11.70
C ASP A 76 8.49 7.10 -12.72
N ASP A 77 9.63 7.68 -12.34
CA ASP A 77 10.79 7.78 -13.22
C ASP A 77 11.35 6.41 -13.57
N GLU A 78 11.35 5.46 -12.63
CA GLU A 78 11.77 4.08 -12.89
C GLU A 78 10.83 3.41 -13.88
N ILE A 79 9.53 3.63 -13.75
CA ILE A 79 8.52 3.10 -14.66
C ILE A 79 8.71 3.68 -16.06
N GLN A 80 8.95 4.98 -16.15
CA GLN A 80 9.19 5.64 -17.44
C GLN A 80 10.45 5.12 -18.12
N ASN A 81 11.50 4.88 -17.36
CA ASN A 81 12.72 4.30 -17.90
C ASN A 81 12.49 2.90 -18.45
N LEU A 82 11.70 2.09 -17.76
CA LEU A 82 11.34 0.76 -18.23
C LEU A 82 10.54 0.82 -19.53
N ARG A 83 9.60 1.75 -19.63
CA ARG A 83 8.81 1.95 -20.86
C ARG A 83 9.66 2.36 -22.04
N ILE A 84 10.62 3.26 -21.81
CA ILE A 84 11.54 3.70 -22.86
C ILE A 84 12.35 2.51 -23.37
N ARG A 85 12.80 1.62 -22.48
CA ARG A 85 13.54 0.42 -22.86
C ARG A 85 12.68 -0.52 -23.70
N GLU A 86 11.40 -0.68 -23.35
CA GLU A 86 10.50 -1.56 -24.08
C GLU A 86 10.18 -1.07 -25.47
N VAL A 87 10.12 0.23 -25.66
CA VAL A 87 9.81 0.84 -26.96
C VAL A 87 10.98 0.71 -27.94
N LYS A 88 12.18 0.56 -27.45
CA LYS A 88 13.36 0.36 -28.28
C LYS A 88 13.52 -1.09 -28.68
#